data_7d817724a513cc1b346ecdfe1c3c1c66
#
_entry.id   7d817724a513cc1b346ecdfe1c3c1c66
#
_cell.length_a   1.000
_cell.length_b   1.000
_cell.length_c   1.000
_cell.angle_alpha   90.00
_cell.angle_beta   90.00
_cell.angle_gamma   90.00
#
_symmetry.space_group_name_H-M   'P 1'
#
loop_
_entity.id
_entity.type
_entity.pdbx_description
1 polymer ?
#
loop_
_entity_poly.entity_id
_entity_poly.type
_entity_poly.pdbx_seq_one_letter_code
_entity_poly.pdbx_strand_id
1 'polypeptide(L)'
;MNKLRFWFNNARPISLPQSMLPALTAVALSYSRADGAQFSWLAAIASLFGVMLLHLGMNLLDDWFDYKKGSAQAREQVANEGFRGRMVKYPYLTSGEATPKQLLGAVGGFLAFAAVMGAVVILVRGWMILGWVAATLILGVSYSGALSSLVSGD
;
A
#
# COMPACT_ATOMS: atom_id res chain seq x y z
N MET A 1 -10.63 8.14 20.17
CA MET A 1 -10.12 8.48 18.82
C MET A 1 -10.97 7.78 17.77
N ASN A 2 -11.34 8.44 16.66
CA ASN A 2 -12.13 7.80 15.61
C ASN A 2 -11.33 6.65 14.97
N LYS A 3 -11.94 5.46 14.84
CA LYS A 3 -11.26 4.26 14.30
C LYS A 3 -10.64 4.48 12.92
N LEU A 4 -11.29 5.26 12.05
CA LEU A 4 -10.76 5.60 10.73
C LEU A 4 -9.47 6.41 10.83
N ARG A 5 -9.45 7.44 11.68
CA ARG A 5 -8.26 8.27 11.92
C ARG A 5 -7.12 7.46 12.52
N PHE A 6 -7.44 6.52 13.41
CA PHE A 6 -6.46 5.61 14.00
C PHE A 6 -5.75 4.80 12.91
N TRP A 7 -6.52 4.10 12.07
CA TRP A 7 -5.94 3.26 11.01
C TRP A 7 -5.24 4.06 9.92
N PHE A 8 -5.78 5.23 9.55
CA PHE A 8 -5.12 6.12 8.60
C PHE A 8 -3.74 6.57 9.09
N ASN A 9 -3.63 7.00 10.34
CA ASN A 9 -2.36 7.45 10.92
C ASN A 9 -1.34 6.31 11.01
N ASN A 10 -1.79 5.10 11.36
CA ASN A 10 -0.91 3.92 11.45
C ASN A 10 -0.52 3.36 10.08
N ALA A 11 -1.30 3.60 9.03
CA ALA A 11 -0.97 3.25 7.64
C ALA A 11 0.20 4.09 7.05
N ARG A 12 0.80 4.97 7.83
CA ARG A 12 1.97 5.79 7.45
C ARG A 12 1.71 6.69 6.22
N PRO A 13 0.74 7.61 6.28
CA PRO A 13 0.42 8.50 5.15
C PRO A 13 1.62 9.36 4.70
N ILE A 14 2.64 9.52 5.55
CA ILE A 14 3.89 10.22 5.20
C ILE A 14 4.65 9.55 4.05
N SER A 15 4.41 8.27 3.77
CA SER A 15 5.02 7.54 2.65
C SER A 15 4.23 7.68 1.33
N LEU A 16 3.04 8.29 1.35
CA LEU A 16 2.20 8.48 0.15
C LEU A 16 2.89 9.17 -1.02
N PRO A 17 3.78 10.17 -0.84
CA PRO A 17 4.46 10.79 -1.98
C PRO A 17 5.16 9.81 -2.91
N GLN A 18 5.66 8.67 -2.40
CA GLN A 18 6.35 7.65 -3.21
C GLN A 18 5.47 7.06 -4.32
N SER A 19 4.18 6.86 -4.05
CA SER A 19 3.22 6.32 -5.03
C SER A 19 2.34 7.39 -5.66
N MET A 20 2.07 8.48 -4.93
CA MET A 20 1.20 9.54 -5.44
C MET A 20 1.90 10.42 -6.50
N LEU A 21 3.19 10.69 -6.37
CA LEU A 21 3.92 11.48 -7.37
C LEU A 21 3.94 10.80 -8.75
N PRO A 22 4.30 9.52 -8.90
CA PRO A 22 4.19 8.82 -10.19
C PRO A 22 2.75 8.78 -10.72
N ALA A 23 1.76 8.57 -9.85
CA ALA A 23 0.36 8.53 -10.25
C ALA A 23 -0.13 9.89 -10.75
N LEU A 24 0.22 10.98 -10.08
CA LEU A 24 -0.09 12.35 -10.51
C LEU A 24 0.61 12.68 -11.85
N THR A 25 1.86 12.27 -12.01
CA THR A 25 2.60 12.42 -13.27
C THR A 25 1.90 11.69 -14.40
N ALA A 26 1.44 10.46 -14.18
CA ALA A 26 0.69 9.69 -15.17
C ALA A 26 -0.63 10.37 -15.55
N VAL A 27 -1.36 10.92 -14.58
CA VAL A 27 -2.59 11.69 -14.82
C VAL A 27 -2.29 12.94 -15.64
N ALA A 28 -1.26 13.72 -15.28
CA ALA A 28 -0.87 14.92 -16.00
C ALA A 28 -0.47 14.62 -17.45
N LEU A 29 0.33 13.57 -17.68
CA LEU A 29 0.70 13.11 -19.03
C LEU A 29 -0.51 12.65 -19.83
N SER A 30 -1.43 11.93 -19.19
CA SER A 30 -2.66 11.50 -19.85
C SER A 30 -3.52 12.69 -20.26
N TYR A 31 -3.63 13.70 -19.40
CA TYR A 31 -4.36 14.93 -19.70
C TYR A 31 -3.71 15.71 -20.85
N SER A 32 -2.39 15.87 -20.84
CA SER A 32 -1.67 16.63 -21.87
C SER A 32 -1.70 15.96 -23.25
N ARG A 33 -1.90 14.63 -23.32
CA ARG A 33 -1.94 13.87 -24.58
C ARG A 33 -3.36 13.57 -25.07
N ALA A 34 -4.34 13.73 -24.22
CA ALA A 34 -5.73 13.52 -24.60
C ALA A 34 -6.24 14.76 -25.33
N ASP A 35 -6.75 14.56 -26.56
CA ASP A 35 -7.64 15.55 -27.16
C ASP A 35 -8.88 15.63 -26.29
N GLY A 36 -9.13 16.73 -25.63
CA GLY A 36 -10.07 17.00 -24.53
C GLY A 36 -11.27 16.05 -24.30
N ALA A 37 -11.82 15.46 -25.37
CA ALA A 37 -12.94 14.50 -25.31
C ALA A 37 -12.54 13.11 -24.82
N GLN A 38 -11.26 12.74 -24.82
CA GLN A 38 -10.79 11.40 -24.44
C GLN A 38 -10.33 11.29 -22.98
N PHE A 39 -10.13 12.42 -22.30
CA PHE A 39 -9.70 12.41 -20.91
C PHE A 39 -10.91 12.23 -19.97
N SER A 40 -10.83 11.30 -19.03
CA SER A 40 -11.86 11.06 -18.03
C SER A 40 -11.38 11.46 -16.65
N TRP A 41 -11.92 12.53 -16.12
CA TRP A 41 -11.67 12.96 -14.74
C TRP A 41 -12.11 11.91 -13.73
N LEU A 42 -13.21 11.19 -13.99
CA LEU A 42 -13.68 10.12 -13.12
C LEU A 42 -12.65 9.00 -13.01
N ALA A 43 -12.08 8.54 -14.13
CA ALA A 43 -11.03 7.53 -14.13
C ALA A 43 -9.74 8.03 -13.46
N ALA A 44 -9.36 9.28 -13.69
CA ALA A 44 -8.17 9.89 -13.09
C ALA A 44 -8.30 9.96 -11.56
N ILE A 45 -9.41 10.49 -11.06
CA ILE A 45 -9.67 10.62 -9.62
C ILE A 45 -9.76 9.22 -8.99
N ALA A 46 -10.50 8.29 -9.59
CA ALA A 46 -10.60 6.91 -9.10
C ALA A 46 -9.24 6.23 -9.05
N SER A 47 -8.37 6.43 -10.05
CA SER A 47 -7.00 5.89 -10.07
C SER A 47 -6.16 6.45 -8.92
N LEU A 48 -6.20 7.75 -8.68
CA LEU A 48 -5.44 8.38 -7.59
C LEU A 48 -5.90 7.88 -6.22
N PHE A 49 -7.21 7.81 -5.98
CA PHE A 49 -7.76 7.25 -4.73
C PHE A 49 -7.44 5.76 -4.59
N GLY A 50 -7.54 4.99 -5.68
CA GLY A 50 -7.19 3.58 -5.71
C GLY A 50 -5.73 3.34 -5.31
N VAL A 51 -4.79 4.08 -5.90
CA VAL A 51 -3.35 4.01 -5.56
C VAL A 51 -3.10 4.38 -4.12
N MET A 52 -3.73 5.45 -3.62
CA MET A 52 -3.61 5.89 -2.23
C MET A 52 -4.09 4.80 -1.26
N LEU A 53 -5.28 4.27 -1.48
CA LEU A 53 -5.88 3.24 -0.61
C LEU A 53 -5.08 1.94 -0.64
N LEU A 54 -4.62 1.53 -1.83
CA LEU A 54 -3.77 0.35 -1.99
C LEU A 54 -2.45 0.52 -1.21
N HIS A 55 -1.78 1.67 -1.36
CA HIS A 55 -0.53 1.95 -0.65
C HIS A 55 -0.71 1.89 0.87
N LEU A 56 -1.75 2.54 1.40
CA LEU A 56 -2.04 2.55 2.84
C LEU A 56 -2.38 1.14 3.35
N GLY A 57 -3.17 0.37 2.59
CA GLY A 57 -3.51 -1.01 2.91
C GLY A 57 -2.28 -1.92 2.93
N MET A 58 -1.38 -1.77 1.97
CA MET A 58 -0.14 -2.55 1.89
C MET A 58 0.82 -2.22 3.03
N ASN A 59 0.92 -0.96 3.48
CA ASN A 59 1.71 -0.59 4.65
C ASN A 59 1.21 -1.28 5.93
N LEU A 60 -0.11 -1.39 6.11
CA LEU A 60 -0.70 -2.12 7.23
C LEU A 60 -0.49 -3.63 7.10
N LEU A 61 -0.57 -4.17 5.88
CA LEU A 61 -0.32 -5.58 5.62
C LEU A 61 1.14 -5.96 5.92
N ASP A 62 2.08 -5.09 5.57
CA ASP A 62 3.50 -5.24 5.90
C ASP A 62 3.72 -5.30 7.43
N ASP A 63 3.02 -4.45 8.20
CA ASP A 63 3.06 -4.51 9.66
C ASP A 63 2.54 -5.84 10.22
N TRP A 64 1.53 -6.43 9.59
CA TRP A 64 1.01 -7.74 10.00
C TRP A 64 2.02 -8.86 9.74
N PHE A 65 2.69 -8.87 8.59
CA PHE A 65 3.75 -9.84 8.29
C PHE A 65 4.93 -9.71 9.24
N ASP A 66 5.37 -8.47 9.49
CA ASP A 66 6.46 -8.18 10.41
C ASP A 66 6.13 -8.61 11.85
N TYR A 67 4.89 -8.38 12.29
CA TYR A 67 4.42 -8.84 13.59
C TYR A 67 4.44 -10.37 13.70
N LYS A 68 3.96 -11.09 12.66
CA LYS A 68 3.98 -12.56 12.63
C LYS A 68 5.38 -13.14 12.65
N LYS A 69 6.35 -12.50 11.98
CA LYS A 69 7.74 -12.93 11.96
C LYS A 69 8.49 -12.63 13.25
N GLY A 70 7.88 -11.97 14.22
CA GLY A 70 8.52 -11.60 15.49
C GLY A 70 9.66 -10.57 15.33
N SER A 71 9.69 -9.84 14.23
CA SER A 71 10.75 -8.88 13.90
C SER A 71 10.82 -7.68 14.87
N ALA A 72 9.80 -7.49 15.73
CA ALA A 72 9.84 -6.49 16.79
C ALA A 72 10.92 -6.81 17.83
N GLN A 73 10.98 -8.06 18.28
CA GLN A 73 11.94 -8.49 19.29
C GLN A 73 13.40 -8.41 18.77
N ALA A 74 13.62 -8.80 17.53
CA ALA A 74 14.94 -8.69 16.91
C ALA A 74 15.40 -7.24 16.78
N ARG A 75 14.48 -6.30 16.48
CA ARG A 75 14.79 -4.87 16.38
C ARG A 75 15.01 -4.21 17.76
N GLU A 76 14.29 -4.67 18.77
CA GLU A 76 14.47 -4.21 20.13
C GLU A 76 15.84 -4.62 20.69
N GLN A 77 16.32 -5.81 20.34
CA GLN A 77 17.68 -6.25 20.65
C GLN A 77 18.72 -5.37 19.99
N VAL A 78 18.60 -5.09 18.68
CA VAL A 78 19.52 -4.21 17.94
C VAL A 78 19.50 -2.78 18.46
N ALA A 79 18.33 -2.30 18.91
CA ALA A 79 18.20 -0.97 19.52
C ALA A 79 18.90 -0.89 20.89
N ASN A 80 18.82 -1.94 21.70
CA ASN A 80 19.51 -2.05 22.98
C ASN A 80 21.05 -2.12 22.81
N GLU A 81 21.52 -2.54 21.64
CA GLU A 81 22.93 -2.52 21.25
C GLU A 81 23.43 -1.14 20.76
N GLY A 82 22.61 -0.11 20.84
CA GLY A 82 22.98 1.28 20.56
C GLY A 82 22.80 1.74 19.11
N PHE A 83 22.21 0.92 18.24
CA PHE A 83 21.89 1.31 16.87
C PHE A 83 20.65 2.21 16.84
N ARG A 84 20.81 3.45 16.34
CA ARG A 84 19.70 4.40 16.11
C ARG A 84 18.89 3.98 14.88
N GLY A 85 17.91 3.10 15.06
CA GLY A 85 16.89 2.77 14.07
C GLY A 85 15.50 3.16 14.57
N ARG A 86 14.50 3.21 13.66
CA ARG A 86 13.10 3.40 14.04
C ARG A 86 12.66 2.16 14.82
N MET A 87 12.67 2.26 16.15
CA MET A 87 12.61 1.13 17.08
C MET A 87 11.31 0.31 17.00
N VAL A 88 10.19 0.91 16.63
CA VAL A 88 8.90 0.19 16.57
C VAL A 88 8.17 0.53 15.29
N LYS A 89 8.02 -0.48 14.43
CA LYS A 89 7.34 -0.33 13.13
C LYS A 89 5.81 -0.33 13.31
N TYR A 90 5.30 -0.99 14.34
CA TYR A 90 3.87 -1.19 14.64
C TYR A 90 3.58 -1.08 16.16
N PRO A 91 3.79 0.11 16.77
CA PRO A 91 3.65 0.29 18.22
C PRO A 91 2.26 -0.09 18.73
N TYR A 92 1.23 0.13 17.93
CA TYR A 92 -0.16 -0.15 18.26
C TYR A 92 -0.48 -1.65 18.45
N LEU A 93 0.33 -2.56 17.88
CA LEU A 93 0.20 -4.00 18.10
C LEU A 93 0.98 -4.44 19.35
N THR A 94 2.16 -3.89 19.58
CA THR A 94 2.99 -4.23 20.73
C THR A 94 2.46 -3.63 22.02
N SER A 95 1.83 -2.45 21.97
CA SER A 95 1.16 -1.82 23.12
C SER A 95 -0.21 -2.42 23.45
N GLY A 96 -0.76 -3.27 22.56
CA GLY A 96 -2.10 -3.82 22.73
C GLY A 96 -3.25 -2.84 22.39
N GLU A 97 -2.97 -1.68 21.80
CA GLU A 97 -4.00 -0.73 21.35
C GLU A 97 -4.88 -1.32 20.22
N ALA A 98 -4.33 -2.24 19.45
CA ALA A 98 -5.06 -2.99 18.42
C ALA A 98 -4.62 -4.44 18.37
N THR A 99 -5.55 -5.30 17.98
CA THR A 99 -5.29 -6.73 17.80
C THR A 99 -4.90 -7.02 16.32
N PRO A 100 -4.15 -8.12 16.04
CA PRO A 100 -3.85 -8.55 14.68
C PRO A 100 -5.11 -8.79 13.82
N LYS A 101 -6.22 -9.22 14.44
CA LYS A 101 -7.51 -9.38 13.73
C LYS A 101 -8.10 -8.03 13.30
N GLN A 102 -8.03 -7.02 14.16
CA GLN A 102 -8.48 -5.67 13.83
C GLN A 102 -7.61 -5.04 12.73
N LEU A 103 -6.30 -5.30 12.77
CA LEU A 103 -5.39 -4.88 11.70
C LEU A 103 -5.77 -5.50 10.36
N LEU A 104 -6.00 -6.83 10.29
CA LEU A 104 -6.46 -7.49 9.06
C LEU A 104 -7.81 -6.95 8.58
N GLY A 105 -8.72 -6.62 9.49
CA GLY A 105 -9.98 -5.96 9.15
C GLY A 105 -9.76 -4.60 8.50
N ALA A 106 -8.84 -3.81 9.02
CA ALA A 106 -8.47 -2.51 8.44
C ALA A 106 -7.81 -2.68 7.05
N VAL A 107 -6.86 -3.62 6.91
CA VAL A 107 -6.25 -3.99 5.62
C VAL A 107 -7.34 -4.35 4.61
N GLY A 108 -8.24 -5.26 4.99
CA GLY A 108 -9.36 -5.67 4.14
C GLY A 108 -10.24 -4.49 3.71
N GLY A 109 -10.51 -3.55 4.62
CA GLY A 109 -11.24 -2.33 4.32
C GLY A 109 -10.53 -1.46 3.26
N PHE A 110 -9.25 -1.14 3.47
CA PHE A 110 -8.48 -0.36 2.50
C PHE A 110 -8.40 -1.04 1.13
N LEU A 111 -8.13 -2.35 1.08
CA LEU A 111 -8.03 -3.10 -0.17
C LEU A 111 -9.39 -3.23 -0.88
N ALA A 112 -10.49 -3.41 -0.15
CA ALA A 112 -11.83 -3.45 -0.72
C ALA A 112 -12.19 -2.10 -1.38
N PHE A 113 -11.93 -0.97 -0.71
CA PHE A 113 -12.16 0.34 -1.30
C PHE A 113 -11.24 0.60 -2.50
N ALA A 114 -9.97 0.17 -2.45
CA ALA A 114 -9.07 0.23 -3.61
C ALA A 114 -9.61 -0.59 -4.79
N ALA A 115 -10.15 -1.78 -4.54
CA ALA A 115 -10.77 -2.62 -5.57
C ALA A 115 -12.01 -1.95 -6.18
N VAL A 116 -12.84 -1.28 -5.38
CA VAL A 116 -13.98 -0.49 -5.89
C VAL A 116 -13.49 0.63 -6.81
N MET A 117 -12.44 1.36 -6.43
CA MET A 117 -11.85 2.40 -7.30
C MET A 117 -11.30 1.79 -8.59
N GLY A 118 -10.64 0.64 -8.51
CA GLY A 118 -10.17 -0.11 -9.68
C GLY A 118 -11.32 -0.54 -10.61
N ALA A 119 -12.43 -1.01 -10.03
CA ALA A 119 -13.63 -1.36 -10.80
C ALA A 119 -14.21 -0.14 -11.55
N VAL A 120 -14.26 1.03 -10.91
CA VAL A 120 -14.68 2.28 -11.58
C VAL A 120 -13.78 2.58 -12.78
N VAL A 121 -12.47 2.43 -12.64
CA VAL A 121 -11.52 2.66 -13.74
C VAL A 121 -11.76 1.66 -14.88
N ILE A 122 -11.99 0.39 -14.58
CA ILE A 122 -12.30 -0.66 -15.58
C ILE A 122 -13.59 -0.33 -16.31
N LEU A 123 -14.64 0.07 -15.61
CA LEU A 123 -15.93 0.43 -16.21
C LEU A 123 -15.82 1.64 -17.15
N VAL A 124 -14.94 2.59 -16.84
CA VAL A 124 -14.76 3.82 -17.66
C VAL A 124 -13.78 3.59 -18.82
N ARG A 125 -12.75 2.78 -18.64
CA ARG A 125 -11.62 2.63 -19.59
C ARG A 125 -11.58 1.26 -20.28
N GLY A 126 -12.41 0.35 -19.86
CA GLY A 126 -12.49 -1.00 -20.42
C GLY A 126 -11.54 -2.00 -19.77
N TRP A 127 -11.76 -3.26 -20.09
CA TRP A 127 -11.11 -4.42 -19.49
C TRP A 127 -9.61 -4.57 -19.80
N MET A 128 -9.08 -3.90 -20.82
CA MET A 128 -7.65 -3.94 -21.18
C MET A 128 -6.73 -3.52 -20.02
N ILE A 129 -7.24 -2.70 -19.09
CA ILE A 129 -6.51 -2.32 -17.89
C ILE A 129 -6.14 -3.52 -17.03
N LEU A 130 -6.96 -4.58 -17.04
CA LEU A 130 -6.66 -5.80 -16.29
C LEU A 130 -5.34 -6.46 -16.73
N GLY A 131 -4.99 -6.36 -18.01
CA GLY A 131 -3.71 -6.85 -18.53
C GLY A 131 -2.52 -6.12 -17.86
N TRP A 132 -2.61 -4.80 -17.71
CA TRP A 132 -1.58 -4.01 -17.03
C TRP A 132 -1.52 -4.29 -15.53
N VAL A 133 -2.68 -4.45 -14.88
CA VAL A 133 -2.76 -4.85 -13.47
C VAL A 133 -2.12 -6.22 -13.27
N ALA A 134 -2.42 -7.20 -14.11
CA ALA A 134 -1.83 -8.53 -14.05
C ALA A 134 -0.30 -8.48 -14.25
N ALA A 135 0.17 -7.74 -15.25
CA ALA A 135 1.61 -7.56 -15.48
C ALA A 135 2.32 -6.94 -14.26
N THR A 136 1.72 -5.90 -13.66
CA THR A 136 2.27 -5.25 -12.45
C THR A 136 2.30 -6.21 -11.26
N LEU A 137 1.28 -7.02 -11.07
CA LEU A 137 1.23 -8.01 -10.00
C LEU A 137 2.30 -9.10 -10.20
N ILE A 138 2.45 -9.62 -11.43
CA ILE A 138 3.48 -10.62 -11.75
C ILE A 138 4.87 -10.05 -11.46
N LEU A 139 5.16 -8.84 -11.91
CA LEU A 139 6.45 -8.18 -11.65
C LEU A 139 6.68 -7.95 -10.15
N GLY A 140 5.65 -7.50 -9.42
CA GLY A 140 5.73 -7.28 -7.98
C GLY A 140 5.99 -8.56 -7.19
N VAL A 141 5.29 -9.64 -7.52
CA VAL A 141 5.49 -10.95 -6.88
C VAL A 141 6.86 -11.53 -7.23
N SER A 142 7.28 -11.43 -8.50
CA SER A 142 8.59 -11.90 -8.94
C SER A 142 9.72 -11.15 -8.24
N TYR A 143 9.60 -9.84 -8.07
CA TYR A 143 10.56 -9.02 -7.34
C TYR A 143 10.65 -9.42 -5.86
N SER A 144 9.51 -9.59 -5.19
CA SER A 144 9.47 -10.01 -3.78
C SER A 144 9.99 -11.43 -3.59
N GLY A 145 9.71 -12.35 -4.52
CA GLY A 145 10.23 -13.72 -4.51
C GLY A 145 11.74 -13.77 -4.71
N ALA A 146 12.26 -13.06 -5.71
CA ALA A 146 13.70 -12.98 -5.97
C ALA A 146 14.46 -12.35 -4.80
N LEU A 147 13.90 -11.30 -4.16
CA LEU A 147 14.52 -10.67 -2.99
C LEU A 147 14.55 -11.62 -1.78
N SER A 148 13.49 -12.40 -1.58
CA SER A 148 13.42 -13.36 -0.47
C SER A 148 14.45 -14.50 -0.62
N SER A 149 14.67 -15.02 -1.83
CA SER A 149 15.66 -16.05 -2.09
C SER A 149 17.12 -15.56 -1.94
N LEU A 150 17.38 -14.30 -2.29
CA LEU A 150 18.69 -13.67 -2.08
C LEU A 150 18.99 -13.43 -0.59
N VAL A 151 18.00 -13.23 0.23
CA VAL A 151 18.15 -12.98 1.68
C VAL A 151 18.19 -14.30 2.47
N SER A 152 17.51 -15.37 2.00
CA SER A 152 17.50 -16.67 2.66
C SER A 152 18.75 -17.51 2.40
N GLY A 153 19.54 -17.16 1.39
CA GLY A 153 20.82 -17.86 1.12
C GLY A 153 20.66 -19.29 0.61
N ASP A 154 19.46 -19.65 0.11
CA ASP A 154 19.15 -20.94 -0.52
C ASP A 154 19.30 -20.89 -2.04
#